data_a7ca77eef23b654be8963f81bf8b5237
#
_entry.id   a7ca77eef23b654be8963f81bf8b5237
#
_cell.length_a   1.000
_cell.length_b   1.000
_cell.length_c   1.000
_cell.angle_alpha   90.00
_cell.angle_beta   90.00
_cell.angle_gamma   90.00
#
_symmetry.space_group_name_H-M   'P 1'
#
loop_
_entity.id
_entity.type
_entity.pdbx_description
1 polymer ?
#
loop_
_entity_poly.entity_id
_entity_poly.type
_entity_poly.pdbx_seq_one_letter_code
_entity_poly.pdbx_strand_id
1 'polypeptide(L)'
;MPKWAQDDLYTIEARAEGKPSRDDVRQLVRSLLEDRFQFAAHMGKHEGQVYALVVARLGFAPKPHPDGVPCSLSSSQVDENKFPQVHPSYKSVPAHCGIFNRELSHSGERRFEMLNVTMQQIADSLGLGLPLLVVDKTGLAGRYDVVLDFGSDDISANAADASDAIGLPPLTGALEKQAGLKLVKQNAQVETFLIDHIEKLSAN
;
A
#
# COMPACT_ATOMS: atom_id res chain seq x y z
N MET A 1 -7.52 6.57 -22.64
CA MET A 1 -8.12 5.27 -22.30
C MET A 1 -9.57 5.27 -22.76
N PRO A 2 -10.10 4.25 -23.43
CA PRO A 2 -11.49 4.21 -23.90
C PRO A 2 -12.45 4.15 -22.70
N LYS A 3 -13.66 4.72 -22.88
CA LYS A 3 -14.63 4.87 -21.78
C LYS A 3 -15.05 3.52 -21.17
N TRP A 4 -15.24 2.49 -22.00
CA TRP A 4 -15.62 1.14 -21.51
C TRP A 4 -14.57 0.56 -20.54
N ALA A 5 -13.28 0.86 -20.74
CA ALA A 5 -12.20 0.36 -19.86
C ALA A 5 -12.19 1.05 -18.49
N GLN A 6 -12.99 2.10 -18.30
CA GLN A 6 -13.20 2.75 -17.02
C GLN A 6 -14.52 2.32 -16.35
N ASP A 7 -15.52 2.03 -17.16
CA ASP A 7 -16.90 1.82 -16.69
C ASP A 7 -17.30 0.33 -16.62
N ASP A 8 -16.74 -0.52 -17.50
CA ASP A 8 -17.12 -1.93 -17.57
C ASP A 8 -16.33 -2.77 -16.58
N LEU A 9 -17.02 -3.65 -15.87
CA LEU A 9 -16.43 -4.61 -14.92
C LEU A 9 -16.36 -5.99 -15.56
N TYR A 10 -15.25 -6.66 -15.38
CA TYR A 10 -15.00 -8.02 -15.87
C TYR A 10 -14.65 -8.94 -14.71
N THR A 11 -15.21 -10.16 -14.74
CA THR A 11 -14.77 -11.25 -13.87
C THR A 11 -13.74 -12.07 -14.62
N ILE A 12 -12.55 -12.22 -14.05
CA ILE A 12 -11.47 -13.02 -14.62
C ILE A 12 -11.27 -14.25 -13.73
N GLU A 13 -11.50 -15.43 -14.31
CA GLU A 13 -11.18 -16.71 -13.69
C GLU A 13 -10.05 -17.37 -14.48
N ALA A 14 -8.91 -17.57 -13.82
CA ALA A 14 -7.75 -18.21 -14.42
C ALA A 14 -7.17 -19.25 -13.47
N ARG A 15 -6.64 -20.35 -14.03
CA ARG A 15 -5.96 -21.39 -13.27
C ARG A 15 -4.54 -21.53 -13.78
N ALA A 16 -3.58 -21.50 -12.87
CA ALA A 16 -2.19 -21.80 -13.17
C ALA A 16 -1.85 -23.22 -12.71
N GLU A 17 -1.02 -23.91 -13.46
CA GLU A 17 -0.50 -25.21 -13.04
C GLU A 17 0.56 -25.07 -11.93
N GLY A 18 0.56 -26.00 -10.99
CA GLY A 18 1.54 -26.05 -9.91
C GLY A 18 1.35 -24.96 -8.84
N LYS A 19 2.47 -24.42 -8.37
CA LYS A 19 2.53 -23.32 -7.39
C LYS A 19 3.41 -22.19 -7.96
N PRO A 20 2.86 -21.34 -8.83
CA PRO A 20 3.64 -20.27 -9.43
C PRO A 20 4.11 -19.26 -8.37
N SER A 21 5.29 -18.70 -8.58
CA SER A 21 5.77 -17.57 -7.80
C SER A 21 4.91 -16.32 -8.07
N ARG A 22 5.05 -15.30 -7.23
CA ARG A 22 4.32 -14.02 -7.44
C ARG A 22 4.69 -13.36 -8.78
N ASP A 23 5.92 -13.51 -9.24
CA ASP A 23 6.37 -12.95 -10.52
C ASP A 23 5.84 -13.75 -11.70
N ASP A 24 5.76 -15.08 -11.57
CA ASP A 24 5.10 -15.91 -12.58
C ASP A 24 3.62 -15.54 -12.73
N VAL A 25 2.91 -15.32 -11.61
CA VAL A 25 1.50 -14.87 -11.65
C VAL A 25 1.37 -13.53 -12.36
N ARG A 26 2.26 -12.56 -12.10
CA ARG A 26 2.24 -11.27 -12.79
C ARG A 26 2.43 -11.42 -14.31
N GLN A 27 3.35 -12.27 -14.73
CA GLN A 27 3.57 -12.57 -16.16
C GLN A 27 2.35 -13.25 -16.79
N LEU A 28 1.75 -14.23 -16.11
CA LEU A 28 0.54 -14.91 -16.58
C LEU A 28 -0.64 -13.93 -16.74
N VAL A 29 -0.83 -13.04 -15.76
CA VAL A 29 -1.86 -12.00 -15.86
C VAL A 29 -1.59 -11.06 -17.05
N ARG A 30 -0.33 -10.65 -17.25
CA ARG A 30 0.04 -9.82 -18.39
C ARG A 30 -0.28 -10.51 -19.71
N SER A 31 0.15 -11.76 -19.88
CA SER A 31 -0.15 -12.53 -21.10
C SER A 31 -1.66 -12.69 -21.34
N LEU A 32 -2.42 -12.90 -20.26
CA LEU A 32 -3.89 -12.97 -20.36
C LEU A 32 -4.50 -11.66 -20.87
N LEU A 33 -4.01 -10.53 -20.36
CA LEU A 33 -4.47 -9.21 -20.82
C LEU A 33 -4.06 -8.94 -22.29
N GLU A 34 -2.86 -9.32 -22.67
CA GLU A 34 -2.38 -9.24 -24.06
C GLU A 34 -3.24 -10.08 -24.99
N ASP A 35 -3.54 -11.32 -24.62
CA ASP A 35 -4.32 -12.25 -25.44
C ASP A 35 -5.80 -11.86 -25.55
N ARG A 36 -6.40 -11.46 -24.43
CA ARG A 36 -7.86 -11.24 -24.36
C ARG A 36 -8.28 -9.84 -24.71
N PHE A 37 -7.50 -8.85 -24.35
CA PHE A 37 -7.81 -7.43 -24.55
C PHE A 37 -6.89 -6.75 -25.55
N GLN A 38 -6.01 -7.51 -26.24
CA GLN A 38 -4.97 -6.96 -27.11
C GLN A 38 -4.20 -5.82 -26.41
N PHE A 39 -3.96 -6.02 -25.10
CA PHE A 39 -3.37 -5.01 -24.27
C PHE A 39 -1.90 -4.80 -24.60
N ALA A 40 -1.54 -3.59 -24.97
CA ALA A 40 -0.16 -3.18 -25.15
C ALA A 40 0.12 -1.95 -24.30
N ALA A 41 1.20 -1.98 -23.55
CA ALA A 41 1.63 -0.87 -22.73
C ALA A 41 3.16 -0.86 -22.57
N HIS A 42 3.71 0.33 -22.43
CA HIS A 42 5.12 0.52 -22.12
C HIS A 42 5.31 1.43 -20.91
N MET A 43 6.50 1.37 -20.30
CA MET A 43 6.86 2.30 -19.23
C MET A 43 7.23 3.64 -19.84
N GLY A 44 6.56 4.68 -19.42
CA GLY A 44 6.82 6.05 -19.82
C GLY A 44 7.10 6.94 -18.60
N LYS A 45 7.86 8.00 -18.83
CA LYS A 45 8.15 9.03 -17.81
C LYS A 45 7.35 10.29 -18.15
N HIS A 46 6.68 10.82 -17.14
CA HIS A 46 6.05 12.13 -17.26
C HIS A 46 6.19 12.90 -15.95
N GLU A 47 6.09 14.20 -16.02
CA GLU A 47 6.04 15.04 -14.84
C GLU A 47 4.60 15.08 -14.33
N GLY A 48 4.43 14.78 -13.05
CA GLY A 48 3.13 14.74 -12.40
C GLY A 48 3.20 15.10 -10.93
N GLN A 49 2.04 15.42 -10.36
CA GLN A 49 1.95 15.62 -8.92
C GLN A 49 2.02 14.28 -8.19
N VAL A 50 2.81 14.24 -7.14
CA VAL A 50 2.98 13.08 -6.25
C VAL A 50 2.97 13.53 -4.80
N TYR A 51 2.79 12.57 -3.91
CA TYR A 51 3.18 12.73 -2.52
C TYR A 51 4.61 12.20 -2.34
N ALA A 52 5.53 13.04 -1.88
CA ALA A 52 6.82 12.59 -1.38
C ALA A 52 6.67 12.13 0.07
N LEU A 53 7.01 10.89 0.35
CA LEU A 53 7.16 10.40 1.71
C LEU A 53 8.51 10.85 2.22
N VAL A 54 8.53 11.67 3.25
CA VAL A 54 9.75 12.25 3.83
C VAL A 54 9.77 12.05 5.35
N VAL A 55 10.93 12.15 5.97
CA VAL A 55 11.06 12.20 7.43
C VAL A 55 10.54 13.55 7.93
N ALA A 56 9.59 13.56 8.86
CA ALA A 56 8.94 14.77 9.36
C ALA A 56 9.85 15.63 10.25
N ARG A 57 10.67 15.00 11.08
CA ARG A 57 11.58 15.68 12.01
C ARG A 57 12.90 14.94 12.10
N LEU A 58 14.00 15.70 12.17
CA LEU A 58 15.32 15.15 12.50
C LEU A 58 15.26 14.49 13.91
N GLY A 59 15.73 13.27 13.99
CA GLY A 59 15.79 12.52 15.26
C GLY A 59 14.55 11.72 15.62
N PHE A 60 13.46 11.82 14.85
CA PHE A 60 12.31 10.95 14.96
C PHE A 60 12.12 10.22 13.63
N ALA A 61 12.45 8.94 13.60
CA ALA A 61 12.36 8.10 12.42
C ALA A 61 11.62 6.79 12.76
N PRO A 62 11.08 6.10 11.77
CA PRO A 62 10.49 4.77 11.98
C PRO A 62 11.51 3.84 12.64
N LYS A 63 11.02 2.90 13.44
CA LYS A 63 11.89 1.93 14.12
C LYS A 63 12.48 0.96 13.11
N PRO A 64 13.81 0.80 13.04
CA PRO A 64 14.40 -0.26 12.27
C PRO A 64 13.87 -1.62 12.73
N HIS A 65 13.61 -2.52 11.78
CA HIS A 65 13.28 -3.89 12.13
C HIS A 65 14.46 -4.54 12.84
N PRO A 66 14.25 -5.23 13.98
CA PRO A 66 15.35 -5.84 14.72
C PRO A 66 16.04 -6.94 13.89
N ASP A 67 17.38 -6.93 13.89
CA ASP A 67 18.16 -7.97 13.24
C ASP A 67 17.88 -9.35 13.85
N GLY A 68 17.81 -10.38 13.00
CA GLY A 68 17.66 -11.78 13.45
C GLY A 68 16.26 -12.15 13.94
N VAL A 69 15.27 -11.24 13.88
CA VAL A 69 13.88 -11.61 14.12
C VAL A 69 13.32 -12.29 12.87
N PRO A 70 13.04 -13.61 12.91
CA PRO A 70 12.54 -14.30 11.73
C PRO A 70 11.12 -13.83 11.39
N CYS A 71 10.90 -13.51 10.15
CA CYS A 71 9.56 -13.34 9.60
C CYS A 71 8.88 -14.69 9.47
N SER A 72 8.09 -15.05 10.41
CA SER A 72 7.55 -16.40 10.51
C SER A 72 6.30 -16.63 9.71
N LEU A 73 5.93 -15.95 8.67
CA LEU A 73 4.88 -16.41 7.72
C LEU A 73 4.73 -15.48 6.53
N SER A 74 4.61 -16.06 5.35
CA SER A 74 4.02 -15.41 4.19
C SER A 74 2.53 -15.17 4.46
N SER A 75 2.00 -14.09 3.96
CA SER A 75 0.59 -13.68 4.08
C SER A 75 -0.45 -14.73 3.65
N SER A 76 -0.03 -15.82 3.02
CA SER A 76 -0.89 -16.92 2.57
C SER A 76 -1.17 -18.00 3.63
N GLN A 77 -0.62 -17.89 4.84
CA GLN A 77 -0.80 -18.88 5.92
C GLN A 77 -1.46 -18.29 7.18
N VAL A 78 -1.97 -17.10 7.09
CA VAL A 78 -2.65 -16.45 8.19
C VAL A 78 -4.09 -16.94 8.25
N ASP A 79 -4.39 -17.81 9.18
CA ASP A 79 -5.76 -18.18 9.54
C ASP A 79 -6.40 -16.97 10.25
N GLU A 80 -7.25 -16.25 9.55
CA GLU A 80 -7.90 -15.01 10.03
C GLU A 80 -8.69 -15.21 11.33
N ASN A 81 -9.05 -16.46 11.68
CA ASN A 81 -9.79 -16.80 12.89
C ASN A 81 -8.89 -17.01 14.13
N LYS A 82 -7.58 -16.99 14.00
CA LYS A 82 -6.62 -17.26 15.09
C LYS A 82 -5.83 -16.05 15.57
N PHE A 83 -6.22 -14.83 15.19
CA PHE A 83 -5.56 -13.66 15.73
C PHE A 83 -5.98 -13.45 17.19
N PRO A 84 -5.07 -13.58 18.17
CA PRO A 84 -5.38 -13.15 19.50
C PRO A 84 -5.66 -11.65 19.49
N GLN A 85 -6.71 -11.24 20.18
CA GLN A 85 -7.04 -9.85 20.49
C GLN A 85 -5.95 -9.30 21.42
N VAL A 86 -4.74 -9.12 20.91
CA VAL A 86 -3.63 -8.72 21.75
C VAL A 86 -3.33 -7.25 21.52
N HIS A 87 -3.59 -6.49 22.53
CA HIS A 87 -3.02 -5.17 22.70
C HIS A 87 -1.48 -5.34 22.75
N PRO A 88 -0.70 -4.80 21.81
CA PRO A 88 0.71 -5.07 21.77
C PRO A 88 1.48 -4.17 22.72
N SER A 89 1.74 -4.65 23.90
CA SER A 89 3.08 -4.40 24.38
C SER A 89 3.99 -5.27 23.51
N TYR A 90 4.97 -4.68 22.85
CA TYR A 90 5.89 -5.25 21.85
C TYR A 90 6.61 -6.57 22.18
N LYS A 91 6.21 -7.26 23.25
CA LYS A 91 6.88 -8.46 23.76
C LYS A 91 6.31 -9.80 23.29
N SER A 92 5.23 -9.81 22.54
CA SER A 92 4.57 -11.05 22.12
C SER A 92 3.91 -11.02 20.73
N VAL A 93 4.41 -10.20 19.82
CA VAL A 93 3.92 -10.23 18.44
C VAL A 93 4.52 -11.43 17.75
N PRO A 94 3.73 -12.42 17.29
CA PRO A 94 4.24 -13.36 16.31
C PRO A 94 4.71 -12.54 15.13
N ALA A 95 5.97 -12.72 14.74
CA ALA A 95 6.64 -11.92 13.72
C ALA A 95 6.03 -12.20 12.33
N HIS A 96 4.91 -11.57 12.05
CA HIS A 96 4.35 -11.51 10.70
C HIS A 96 5.01 -10.35 10.00
N CYS A 97 5.86 -10.65 9.01
CA CYS A 97 6.38 -9.60 8.15
C CYS A 97 5.40 -9.34 7.02
N GLY A 98 5.24 -8.08 6.68
CA GLY A 98 4.35 -7.68 5.61
C GLY A 98 3.50 -6.46 5.97
N ILE A 99 2.49 -6.27 5.17
CA ILE A 99 1.60 -5.11 5.25
C ILE A 99 0.19 -5.62 5.50
N PHE A 100 -0.40 -5.15 6.61
CA PHE A 100 -1.71 -5.54 7.06
C PHE A 100 -2.54 -4.30 7.35
N ASN A 101 -3.76 -4.27 6.83
CA ASN A 101 -4.73 -3.23 7.11
C ASN A 101 -5.92 -3.90 7.81
N ARG A 102 -6.20 -3.47 9.04
CA ARG A 102 -7.29 -4.02 9.86
C ARG A 102 -8.26 -2.93 10.26
N GLU A 103 -9.52 -3.26 10.24
CA GLU A 103 -10.54 -2.47 10.89
C GLU A 103 -10.56 -2.78 12.38
N LEU A 104 -10.46 -1.75 13.23
CA LEU A 104 -10.41 -1.89 14.67
C LEU A 104 -11.80 -1.84 15.31
N SER A 105 -12.73 -1.13 14.66
CA SER A 105 -14.09 -0.95 15.16
C SER A 105 -15.06 -0.67 14.02
N HIS A 106 -16.36 -0.84 14.31
CA HIS A 106 -17.42 -0.50 13.36
C HIS A 106 -17.56 1.02 13.12
N SER A 107 -16.83 1.84 13.88
CA SER A 107 -16.76 3.29 13.72
C SER A 107 -15.72 3.77 12.72
N GLY A 108 -15.08 2.84 11.99
CA GLY A 108 -14.15 3.16 10.91
C GLY A 108 -12.71 3.40 11.36
N GLU A 109 -12.37 3.08 12.60
CA GLU A 109 -10.99 3.09 13.08
C GLU A 109 -10.19 1.98 12.41
N ARG A 110 -8.98 2.31 11.97
CA ARG A 110 -8.11 1.39 11.23
C ARG A 110 -6.73 1.31 11.85
N ARG A 111 -6.15 0.12 11.77
CA ARG A 111 -4.74 -0.13 12.06
C ARG A 111 -4.03 -0.58 10.80
N PHE A 112 -2.94 0.11 10.49
CA PHE A 112 -2.07 -0.24 9.39
C PHE A 112 -0.73 -0.70 9.98
N GLU A 113 -0.46 -2.00 9.87
CA GLU A 113 0.77 -2.62 10.34
C GLU A 113 1.67 -2.93 9.16
N MET A 114 2.86 -2.38 9.17
CA MET A 114 3.88 -2.57 8.13
C MET A 114 5.15 -3.02 8.83
N LEU A 115 5.42 -4.33 8.82
CA LEU A 115 6.50 -4.95 9.58
C LEU A 115 7.55 -5.55 8.66
N ASN A 116 8.82 -5.27 8.93
CA ASN A 116 9.97 -5.69 8.11
C ASN A 116 9.84 -5.27 6.65
N VAL A 117 9.46 -4.03 6.41
CA VAL A 117 9.23 -3.45 5.09
C VAL A 117 10.21 -2.33 4.79
N THR A 118 10.49 -2.10 3.51
CA THR A 118 11.28 -0.95 3.06
C THR A 118 10.41 0.31 3.00
N MET A 119 11.03 1.50 2.99
CA MET A 119 10.30 2.76 2.80
C MET A 119 9.57 2.81 1.45
N GLN A 120 10.14 2.21 0.40
CA GLN A 120 9.45 2.07 -0.88
C GLN A 120 8.16 1.24 -0.76
N GLN A 121 8.20 0.11 -0.04
CA GLN A 121 7.00 -0.71 0.19
C GLN A 121 5.93 0.04 1.01
N ILE A 122 6.35 0.88 1.96
CA ILE A 122 5.44 1.77 2.70
C ILE A 122 4.81 2.79 1.73
N ALA A 123 5.62 3.44 0.91
CA ALA A 123 5.14 4.41 -0.08
C ALA A 123 4.14 3.78 -1.06
N ASP A 124 4.46 2.63 -1.63
CA ASP A 124 3.58 1.89 -2.55
C ASP A 124 2.24 1.56 -1.89
N SER A 125 2.27 1.13 -0.63
CA SER A 125 1.07 0.75 0.12
C SER A 125 0.18 1.93 0.46
N LEU A 126 0.78 3.06 0.81
CA LEU A 126 0.06 4.31 1.04
C LEU A 126 -0.59 4.81 -0.26
N GLY A 127 0.11 4.65 -1.39
CA GLY A 127 -0.38 5.04 -2.72
C GLY A 127 -1.65 4.30 -3.16
N LEU A 128 -1.92 3.11 -2.63
CA LEU A 128 -3.16 2.37 -2.94
C LEU A 128 -4.43 3.06 -2.41
N GLY A 129 -4.31 3.85 -1.35
CA GLY A 129 -5.44 4.55 -0.73
C GLY A 129 -5.45 6.07 -0.99
N LEU A 130 -4.48 6.59 -1.71
CA LEU A 130 -4.31 8.02 -1.94
C LEU A 130 -4.61 8.40 -3.40
N PRO A 131 -5.06 9.65 -3.67
CA PRO A 131 -5.38 10.08 -5.02
C PRO A 131 -4.13 10.33 -5.90
N LEU A 132 -2.94 10.39 -5.31
CA LEU A 132 -1.67 10.59 -5.98
C LEU A 132 -0.71 9.46 -5.64
N LEU A 133 0.20 9.15 -6.56
CA LEU A 133 1.31 8.25 -6.29
C LEU A 133 2.13 8.75 -5.09
N VAL A 134 2.61 7.81 -4.29
CA VAL A 134 3.54 8.12 -3.21
C VAL A 134 4.94 7.66 -3.63
N VAL A 135 5.91 8.55 -3.55
CA VAL A 135 7.32 8.25 -3.86
C VAL A 135 8.16 8.34 -2.59
N ASP A 136 9.03 7.37 -2.38
CA ASP A 136 9.96 7.41 -1.27
C ASP A 136 11.04 8.48 -1.49
N LYS A 137 11.09 9.44 -0.57
CA LYS A 137 12.10 10.50 -0.46
C LYS A 137 12.64 10.63 0.96
N THR A 138 12.50 9.54 1.74
CA THR A 138 12.98 9.52 3.14
C THR A 138 14.51 9.49 3.24
N GLY A 139 15.18 8.92 2.24
CA GLY A 139 16.61 8.63 2.30
C GLY A 139 16.97 7.51 3.28
N LEU A 140 16.00 6.81 3.83
CA LEU A 140 16.20 5.74 4.79
C LEU A 140 16.37 4.40 4.05
N ALA A 141 17.54 3.78 4.21
CA ALA A 141 17.82 2.44 3.71
C ALA A 141 17.53 1.40 4.80
N GLY A 142 17.20 0.15 4.38
CA GLY A 142 16.93 -0.95 5.30
C GLY A 142 15.44 -1.27 5.45
N ARG A 143 15.11 -1.94 6.54
CA ARG A 143 13.75 -2.41 6.84
C ARG A 143 13.26 -1.85 8.16
N TYR A 144 11.98 -1.56 8.23
CA TYR A 144 11.36 -0.83 9.32
C TYR A 144 10.06 -1.49 9.76
N ASP A 145 9.70 -1.21 11.01
CA ASP A 145 8.41 -1.55 11.58
C ASP A 145 7.63 -0.26 11.81
N VAL A 146 6.49 -0.14 11.16
CA VAL A 146 5.57 1.00 11.28
C VAL A 146 4.18 0.48 11.59
N VAL A 147 3.60 1.00 12.67
CA VAL A 147 2.21 0.74 13.05
C VAL A 147 1.50 2.08 13.16
N LEU A 148 0.38 2.22 12.47
CA LEU A 148 -0.43 3.42 12.46
C LEU A 148 -1.84 3.09 12.88
N ASP A 149 -2.35 3.81 13.88
CA ASP A 149 -3.75 3.81 14.26
C ASP A 149 -4.37 5.14 13.82
N PHE A 150 -5.41 5.08 13.00
CA PHE A 150 -6.03 6.28 12.42
C PHE A 150 -7.54 6.10 12.23
N GLY A 151 -8.25 7.22 12.18
CA GLY A 151 -9.69 7.26 11.90
C GLY A 151 -9.98 7.16 10.39
N SER A 152 -11.23 6.86 10.05
CA SER A 152 -11.69 6.71 8.65
C SER A 152 -11.88 8.03 7.92
N ASP A 153 -11.64 9.14 8.56
CA ASP A 153 -11.90 10.46 7.99
C ASP A 153 -11.01 10.72 6.78
N ASP A 154 -11.66 11.29 5.78
CA ASP A 154 -11.11 11.56 4.45
C ASP A 154 -9.63 11.97 4.46
N ILE A 155 -8.84 11.23 3.70
CA ILE A 155 -7.44 11.50 3.41
C ILE A 155 -7.25 12.93 2.85
N SER A 156 -8.32 13.58 2.43
CA SER A 156 -8.38 14.95 1.91
C SER A 156 -8.54 16.03 2.98
N ALA A 157 -8.93 15.69 4.21
CA ALA A 157 -9.08 16.66 5.28
C ALA A 157 -7.72 17.20 5.71
N ASN A 158 -7.55 18.52 5.65
CA ASN A 158 -6.40 19.19 6.25
C ASN A 158 -6.30 18.78 7.73
N ALA A 159 -5.13 18.31 8.15
CA ALA A 159 -4.85 17.77 9.48
C ALA A 159 -5.21 18.70 10.66
N ALA A 160 -5.70 19.91 10.40
CA ALA A 160 -6.08 20.89 11.40
C ALA A 160 -7.54 20.78 11.89
N ASP A 161 -8.45 20.20 11.10
CA ASP A 161 -9.89 20.28 11.37
C ASP A 161 -10.56 18.96 11.80
N ALA A 162 -9.83 17.83 11.74
CA ALA A 162 -10.39 16.51 11.99
C ALA A 162 -10.00 15.95 13.36
N SER A 163 -10.20 16.69 14.44
CA SER A 163 -9.61 16.28 15.72
C SER A 163 -10.56 15.71 16.76
N ASP A 164 -11.87 15.77 16.67
CA ASP A 164 -12.63 15.60 17.92
C ASP A 164 -13.71 14.51 17.99
N ALA A 165 -13.98 13.77 16.91
CA ALA A 165 -15.13 12.85 16.97
C ALA A 165 -14.80 11.43 17.49
N ILE A 166 -13.57 10.92 17.30
CA ILE A 166 -13.25 9.50 17.62
C ILE A 166 -11.91 9.31 18.35
N GLY A 167 -11.14 10.36 18.59
CA GLY A 167 -9.86 10.26 19.33
C GLY A 167 -8.65 9.78 18.53
N LEU A 168 -8.80 9.27 17.30
CA LEU A 168 -7.69 8.90 16.42
C LEU A 168 -7.46 9.96 15.34
N PRO A 169 -6.19 10.28 15.02
CA PRO A 169 -5.88 11.26 13.98
C PRO A 169 -6.17 10.69 12.58
N PRO A 170 -6.34 11.54 11.55
CA PRO A 170 -6.35 11.09 10.17
C PRO A 170 -5.01 10.45 9.79
N LEU A 171 -4.96 9.66 8.72
CA LEU A 171 -3.77 8.94 8.28
C LEU A 171 -2.51 9.80 8.18
N THR A 172 -2.63 11.04 7.65
CA THR A 172 -1.50 11.98 7.55
C THR A 172 -0.96 12.40 8.90
N GLY A 173 -1.86 12.64 9.85
CA GLY A 173 -1.49 12.96 11.24
C GLY A 173 -0.91 11.76 11.99
N ALA A 174 -1.43 10.56 11.74
CA ALA A 174 -0.88 9.33 12.29
C ALA A 174 0.56 9.07 11.79
N LEU A 175 0.80 9.23 10.49
CA LEU A 175 2.14 9.14 9.89
C LEU A 175 3.13 10.06 10.59
N GLU A 176 2.75 11.32 10.82
CA GLU A 176 3.65 12.29 11.45
C GLU A 176 3.85 12.00 12.95
N LYS A 177 2.78 11.74 13.68
CA LYS A 177 2.83 11.58 15.14
C LYS A 177 3.36 10.21 15.58
N GLN A 178 3.05 9.15 14.85
CA GLN A 178 3.35 7.77 15.26
C GLN A 178 4.58 7.21 14.56
N ALA A 179 4.86 7.63 13.30
CA ALA A 179 5.99 7.13 12.53
C ALA A 179 7.05 8.19 12.21
N GLY A 180 6.82 9.47 12.52
CA GLY A 180 7.75 10.54 12.16
C GLY A 180 7.94 10.71 10.65
N LEU A 181 6.96 10.29 9.86
CA LEU A 181 6.93 10.40 8.40
C LEU A 181 5.89 11.43 7.99
N LYS A 182 6.11 12.08 6.85
CA LYS A 182 5.21 13.10 6.33
C LYS A 182 5.02 12.95 4.83
N LEU A 183 3.81 13.23 4.36
CA LEU A 183 3.50 13.35 2.93
C LEU A 183 3.54 14.81 2.51
N VAL A 184 4.36 15.10 1.49
CA VAL A 184 4.51 16.44 0.92
C VAL A 184 4.15 16.39 -0.55
N LYS A 185 3.19 17.22 -0.97
CA LYS A 185 2.84 17.36 -2.40
C LYS A 185 3.99 18.04 -3.13
N GLN A 186 4.42 17.43 -4.24
CA GLN A 186 5.43 18.01 -5.11
C GLN A 186 5.26 17.51 -6.55
N ASN A 187 5.88 18.19 -7.49
CA ASN A 187 6.03 17.67 -8.84
C ASN A 187 7.27 16.76 -8.89
N ALA A 188 7.14 15.63 -9.55
CA ALA A 188 8.25 14.72 -9.78
C ALA A 188 8.09 14.02 -11.13
N GLN A 189 9.20 13.55 -11.68
CA GLN A 189 9.15 12.57 -12.76
C GLN A 189 8.70 11.24 -12.18
N VAL A 190 7.61 10.71 -12.73
CA VAL A 190 7.06 9.42 -12.38
C VAL A 190 7.10 8.49 -13.57
N GLU A 191 7.43 7.24 -13.30
CA GLU A 191 7.31 6.18 -14.30
C GLU A 191 5.93 5.53 -14.13
N THR A 192 5.16 5.51 -15.20
CA THR A 192 3.85 4.88 -15.24
C THR A 192 3.70 4.03 -16.48
N PHE A 193 2.76 3.10 -16.45
CA PHE A 193 2.37 2.40 -17.65
C PHE A 193 1.56 3.35 -18.55
N LEU A 194 2.07 3.57 -19.75
CA LEU A 194 1.34 4.20 -20.83
C LEU A 194 0.69 3.09 -21.66
N ILE A 195 -0.64 3.12 -21.73
CA ILE A 195 -1.41 2.14 -22.50
C ILE A 195 -1.39 2.59 -23.96
N ASP A 196 -0.76 1.79 -24.80
CA ASP A 196 -0.65 2.03 -26.24
C ASP A 196 -1.90 1.55 -26.96
N HIS A 197 -2.42 0.40 -26.54
CA HIS A 197 -3.56 -0.25 -27.15
C HIS A 197 -4.35 -1.08 -26.13
N ILE A 198 -5.67 -1.11 -26.28
CA ILE A 198 -6.57 -2.00 -25.55
C ILE A 198 -7.89 -2.16 -26.34
N GLU A 199 -8.36 -3.38 -26.49
CA GLU A 199 -9.62 -3.69 -27.16
C GLU A 199 -10.63 -4.30 -26.17
N LYS A 200 -11.91 -3.97 -26.40
CA LYS A 200 -13.00 -4.59 -25.64
C LYS A 200 -13.18 -6.03 -26.10
N LEU A 201 -13.43 -6.95 -25.16
CA LEU A 201 -13.78 -8.31 -25.50
C LEU A 201 -15.01 -8.33 -26.42
N SER A 202 -14.91 -9.03 -27.55
CA SER A 202 -16.08 -9.33 -28.36
C SER A 202 -16.99 -10.28 -27.56
N ALA A 203 -18.28 -10.00 -27.53
CA ALA A 203 -19.25 -10.94 -27.00
C ALA A 203 -19.19 -12.24 -27.84
N ASN A 204 -18.92 -13.37 -27.18
CA ASN A 204 -19.04 -14.69 -27.78
C ASN A 204 -20.53 -15.06 -27.87
#